data_681b6e0c138aeff293a05e6a03bfd5b7
#
_entry.id   681b6e0c138aeff293a05e6a03bfd5b7
#
_cell.length_a   1.000
_cell.length_b   1.000
_cell.length_c   1.000
_cell.angle_alpha   90.00
_cell.angle_beta   90.00
_cell.angle_gamma   90.00
#
_symmetry.space_group_name_H-M   'P 1'
#
loop_
_entity.id
_entity.type
_entity.pdbx_description
1 polymer ?
#
loop_
_entity_poly.entity_id
_entity_poly.type
_entity_poly.pdbx_seq_one_letter_code
_entity_poly.pdbx_strand_id
1 'polypeptide(L)'
;MAYLTEGALLTDISMGAIPLFDSGVLERISEVLADTSSGLTGADIGRHLTQLGIADPMPGMTKRVRLFEALRLRQEQDRCGNLVVAFIQQAMSPVRHTGSSDWFEAKRTELNTVLAFAGYEFGADGQIRVRAAAKTIGQAEQKAQRLRNELLRRGVHADVLKFCTAELVKDDYFHAVLEATKSVSQKIRDKTGLGSDGGELAMKALSLGQVGVPFLAFNSLRNDSEKSEQSGLMNLMIGMFSTFRNPTAHAARINWHVTEQDALDLLTMASFLHRRLDAAVRTPRTA
;
A
#
# COMPACT_ATOMS: atom_id res chain seq x y z
N MET A 1 36.12 -10.76 39.38
CA MET A 1 34.90 -11.22 38.66
C MET A 1 34.00 -10.02 38.45
N ALA A 2 34.07 -9.44 37.27
CA ALA A 2 33.23 -8.31 36.87
C ALA A 2 32.21 -8.81 35.88
N TYR A 3 30.93 -8.73 36.25
CA TYR A 3 29.80 -9.02 35.35
C TYR A 3 29.60 -7.82 34.41
N LEU A 4 29.93 -8.01 33.16
CA LEU A 4 29.53 -7.11 32.07
C LEU A 4 28.05 -7.38 31.76
N THR A 5 27.25 -6.37 31.97
CA THR A 5 25.85 -6.33 31.51
C THR A 5 25.85 -6.04 30.02
N GLU A 6 25.68 -7.09 29.23
CA GLU A 6 25.26 -6.97 27.82
C GLU A 6 23.80 -6.50 27.74
N GLY A 7 23.60 -5.33 27.20
CA GLY A 7 22.29 -4.71 26.97
C GLY A 7 22.34 -3.70 25.85
N ALA A 8 23.16 -3.95 24.83
CA ALA A 8 23.13 -3.15 23.60
C ALA A 8 22.32 -3.88 22.55
N LEU A 9 21.01 -3.67 22.52
CA LEU A 9 20.13 -4.08 21.44
C LEU A 9 20.28 -3.10 20.25
N LEU A 10 21.02 -3.56 19.25
CA LEU A 10 20.76 -3.47 17.80
C LEU A 10 19.78 -2.36 17.36
N THR A 11 20.32 -1.18 17.14
CA THR A 11 19.79 -0.25 16.16
C THR A 11 20.86 -0.08 15.08
N ASP A 12 20.85 -1.00 14.14
CA ASP A 12 21.60 -0.83 12.89
C ASP A 12 20.80 0.13 12.00
N ILE A 13 20.89 1.42 12.33
CA ILE A 13 20.44 2.50 11.47
C ILE A 13 21.71 3.18 10.97
N SER A 14 22.14 2.80 9.79
CA SER A 14 23.12 3.53 8.98
C SER A 14 22.56 4.87 8.46
N MET A 15 21.64 5.49 9.18
CA MET A 15 21.20 6.86 8.94
C MET A 15 22.05 7.78 9.82
N GLY A 16 22.81 8.66 9.21
CA GLY A 16 23.53 9.73 9.92
C GLY A 16 22.60 10.53 10.85
N ALA A 17 23.12 11.49 11.60
CA ALA A 17 22.30 12.30 12.50
C ALA A 17 21.13 12.95 11.72
N ILE A 18 19.91 12.61 12.10
CA ILE A 18 18.68 13.19 11.55
C ILE A 18 18.55 14.60 12.13
N PRO A 19 18.35 15.64 11.30
CA PRO A 19 18.10 16.99 11.79
C PRO A 19 16.92 17.05 12.79
N LEU A 20 16.93 18.04 13.66
CA LEU A 20 15.80 18.31 14.55
C LEU A 20 14.55 18.53 13.71
N PHE A 21 13.46 17.90 14.11
CA PHE A 21 12.15 18.22 13.55
C PHE A 21 11.70 19.60 14.04
N ASP A 22 11.16 20.39 13.11
CA ASP A 22 10.51 21.65 13.47
C ASP A 22 9.38 21.41 14.48
N SER A 23 9.15 22.38 15.37
CA SER A 23 8.16 22.26 16.44
C SER A 23 6.77 21.96 15.91
N GLY A 24 6.35 22.61 14.81
CA GLY A 24 5.05 22.38 14.18
C GLY A 24 4.92 20.97 13.59
N VAL A 25 6.00 20.45 12.97
CA VAL A 25 6.04 19.07 12.46
C VAL A 25 5.93 18.10 13.63
N LEU A 26 6.68 18.31 14.71
CA LEU A 26 6.66 17.44 15.88
C LEU A 26 5.32 17.44 16.60
N GLU A 27 4.67 18.60 16.71
CA GLU A 27 3.32 18.74 17.26
C GLU A 27 2.31 17.93 16.44
N ARG A 28 2.35 18.06 15.10
CA ARG A 28 1.46 17.31 14.22
C ARG A 28 1.72 15.81 14.24
N ILE A 29 2.98 15.36 14.31
CA ILE A 29 3.30 13.94 14.53
C ILE A 29 2.64 13.44 15.83
N SER A 30 2.76 14.22 16.91
CA SER A 30 2.18 13.87 18.21
C SER A 30 0.64 13.85 18.16
N GLU A 31 0.01 14.75 17.43
CA GLU A 31 -1.44 14.77 17.23
C GLU A 31 -1.92 13.55 16.45
N VAL A 32 -1.23 13.14 15.39
CA VAL A 32 -1.59 11.97 14.60
C VAL A 32 -1.45 10.68 15.42
N LEU A 33 -0.31 10.49 16.10
CA LEU A 33 -0.03 9.26 16.85
C LEU A 33 -0.83 9.17 18.16
N ALA A 34 -1.05 10.30 18.84
CA ALA A 34 -1.76 10.35 20.09
C ALA A 34 -3.18 10.94 19.96
N ASP A 35 -3.81 10.76 18.80
CA ASP A 35 -5.21 11.17 18.58
C ASP A 35 -6.13 10.62 19.66
N THR A 36 -7.09 11.43 20.11
CA THR A 36 -7.93 11.11 21.27
C THR A 36 -8.78 9.86 21.04
N SER A 37 -9.34 9.72 19.85
CA SER A 37 -10.28 8.65 19.48
C SER A 37 -9.60 7.47 18.80
N SER A 38 -8.65 7.74 17.93
CA SER A 38 -8.03 6.75 17.02
C SER A 38 -6.52 6.58 17.20
N GLY A 39 -5.88 7.30 18.11
CA GLY A 39 -4.43 7.22 18.34
C GLY A 39 -4.05 6.15 19.38
N LEU A 40 -2.75 6.07 19.65
CA LEU A 40 -2.16 5.23 20.68
C LEU A 40 -2.83 5.50 22.04
N THR A 41 -2.93 4.47 22.87
CA THR A 41 -3.37 4.66 24.27
C THR A 41 -2.27 5.31 25.11
N GLY A 42 -2.64 5.90 26.24
CA GLY A 42 -1.65 6.44 27.20
C GLY A 42 -0.66 5.38 27.70
N ALA A 43 -1.11 4.12 27.81
CA ALA A 43 -0.26 2.98 28.20
C ALA A 43 0.73 2.63 27.08
N ASP A 44 0.30 2.65 25.80
CA ASP A 44 1.17 2.40 24.66
C ASP A 44 2.26 3.46 24.56
N ILE A 45 1.90 4.74 24.69
CA ILE A 45 2.86 5.86 24.68
C ILE A 45 3.91 5.67 25.79
N GLY A 46 3.47 5.42 27.03
CA GLY A 46 4.39 5.20 28.14
C GLY A 46 5.34 4.03 27.90
N ARG A 47 4.84 2.90 27.40
CA ARG A 47 5.64 1.73 27.05
C ARG A 47 6.70 2.04 25.99
N HIS A 48 6.32 2.72 24.91
CA HIS A 48 7.24 3.08 23.83
C HIS A 48 8.31 4.06 24.31
N LEU A 49 7.95 5.09 25.06
CA LEU A 49 8.90 6.03 25.65
C LEU A 49 9.92 5.31 26.55
N THR A 50 9.44 4.42 27.43
CA THR A 50 10.31 3.63 28.32
C THR A 50 11.27 2.73 27.55
N GLN A 51 10.78 2.03 26.53
CA GLN A 51 11.60 1.13 25.71
C GLN A 51 12.71 1.86 24.94
N LEU A 52 12.48 3.12 24.57
CA LEU A 52 13.45 3.96 23.86
C LEU A 52 14.32 4.81 24.82
N GLY A 53 14.15 4.66 26.13
CA GLY A 53 14.86 5.46 27.11
C GLY A 53 14.53 6.97 27.03
N ILE A 54 13.33 7.31 26.57
CA ILE A 54 12.83 8.68 26.52
C ILE A 54 12.09 8.97 27.82
N ALA A 55 12.51 10.05 28.52
CA ALA A 55 11.83 10.49 29.73
C ALA A 55 10.39 10.91 29.40
N ASP A 56 9.47 10.63 30.32
CA ASP A 56 8.07 11.04 30.27
C ASP A 56 7.85 12.20 31.26
N PRO A 57 8.00 13.45 30.81
CA PRO A 57 8.00 14.59 31.73
C PRO A 57 6.62 14.97 32.24
N MET A 58 5.54 14.53 31.54
CA MET A 58 4.18 14.98 31.80
C MET A 58 3.16 13.82 31.76
N PRO A 59 3.32 12.75 32.56
CA PRO A 59 2.48 11.54 32.44
C PRO A 59 0.98 11.78 32.76
N GLY A 60 0.65 12.87 33.47
CA GLY A 60 -0.73 13.25 33.80
C GLY A 60 -1.43 14.14 32.77
N MET A 61 -0.73 14.58 31.73
CA MET A 61 -1.29 15.44 30.69
C MET A 61 -2.00 14.63 29.60
N THR A 62 -2.72 15.35 28.71
CA THR A 62 -3.33 14.72 27.55
C THR A 62 -2.29 13.98 26.70
N LYS A 63 -2.67 12.90 26.05
CA LYS A 63 -1.78 12.05 25.24
C LYS A 63 -0.94 12.85 24.24
N ARG A 64 -1.52 13.85 23.59
CA ARG A 64 -0.86 14.70 22.58
C ARG A 64 0.24 15.55 23.21
N VAL A 65 -0.09 16.28 24.28
CA VAL A 65 0.86 17.15 24.99
C VAL A 65 1.97 16.32 25.61
N ARG A 66 1.63 15.21 26.25
CA ARG A 66 2.58 14.28 26.86
C ARG A 66 3.61 13.76 25.83
N LEU A 67 3.14 13.28 24.68
CA LEU A 67 3.99 12.76 23.62
C LEU A 67 4.87 13.87 23.01
N PHE A 68 4.27 15.01 22.68
CA PHE A 68 4.98 16.16 22.13
C PHE A 68 6.15 16.59 23.04
N GLU A 69 5.87 16.82 24.33
CA GLU A 69 6.91 17.28 25.27
C GLU A 69 8.01 16.24 25.47
N ALA A 70 7.67 14.96 25.54
CA ALA A 70 8.66 13.89 25.66
C ALA A 70 9.61 13.87 24.46
N LEU A 71 9.08 13.92 23.24
CA LEU A 71 9.87 13.89 22.02
C LEU A 71 10.65 15.20 21.81
N ARG A 72 10.04 16.36 22.10
CA ARG A 72 10.67 17.67 21.99
C ARG A 72 11.91 17.78 22.89
N LEU A 73 11.76 17.50 24.19
CA LEU A 73 12.86 17.58 25.14
C LEU A 73 13.97 16.58 24.79
N ARG A 74 13.58 15.39 24.30
CA ARG A 74 14.58 14.39 23.94
C ARG A 74 15.37 14.77 22.71
N GLN A 75 14.76 15.25 21.63
CA GLN A 75 15.51 15.68 20.45
C GLN A 75 16.40 16.89 20.73
N GLU A 76 15.97 17.83 21.59
CA GLU A 76 16.79 18.97 22.03
C GLU A 76 18.02 18.51 22.82
N GLN A 77 17.86 17.54 23.71
CA GLN A 77 18.94 16.93 24.48
C GLN A 77 19.95 16.21 23.59
N ASP A 78 19.48 15.40 22.66
CA ASP A 78 20.33 14.62 21.75
C ASP A 78 20.87 15.46 20.58
N ARG A 79 20.32 16.66 20.36
CA ARG A 79 20.59 17.53 19.21
C ARG A 79 20.36 16.83 17.85
N CYS A 80 19.46 15.87 17.83
CA CYS A 80 19.05 15.15 16.61
C CYS A 80 17.66 14.55 16.76
N GLY A 81 17.01 14.27 15.61
CA GLY A 81 15.68 13.67 15.53
C GLY A 81 15.64 12.13 15.53
N ASN A 82 16.77 11.46 15.77
CA ASN A 82 16.85 10.00 15.62
C ASN A 82 15.85 9.25 16.52
N LEU A 83 15.65 9.68 17.77
CA LEU A 83 14.68 9.03 18.67
C LEU A 83 13.23 9.38 18.37
N VAL A 84 12.96 10.50 17.69
CA VAL A 84 11.62 10.78 17.13
C VAL A 84 11.30 9.75 16.04
N VAL A 85 12.24 9.52 15.12
CA VAL A 85 12.11 8.49 14.08
C VAL A 85 11.95 7.10 14.69
N ALA A 86 12.80 6.75 15.67
CA ALA A 86 12.70 5.46 16.35
C ALA A 86 11.33 5.26 17.05
N PHE A 87 10.78 6.32 17.66
CA PHE A 87 9.45 6.26 18.24
C PHE A 87 8.37 5.99 17.19
N ILE A 88 8.40 6.70 16.06
CA ILE A 88 7.46 6.48 14.96
C ILE A 88 7.55 5.04 14.46
N GLN A 89 8.75 4.55 14.15
CA GLN A 89 8.97 3.19 13.65
C GLN A 89 8.52 2.11 14.64
N GLN A 90 8.76 2.32 15.93
CA GLN A 90 8.36 1.38 16.95
C GLN A 90 6.85 1.38 17.20
N ALA A 91 6.23 2.56 17.28
CA ALA A 91 4.80 2.71 17.49
C ALA A 91 3.98 2.20 16.30
N MET A 92 4.49 2.48 15.09
CA MET A 92 3.88 2.10 13.81
C MET A 92 4.49 0.82 13.21
N SER A 93 5.13 -0.04 14.02
CA SER A 93 5.69 -1.31 13.52
C SER A 93 4.58 -2.20 12.94
N PRO A 94 4.66 -2.63 11.65
CA PRO A 94 3.59 -3.39 10.99
C PRO A 94 3.19 -4.66 11.75
N VAL A 95 4.15 -5.33 12.40
CA VAL A 95 3.89 -6.56 13.17
C VAL A 95 2.94 -6.34 14.34
N ARG A 96 2.87 -5.12 14.89
CA ARG A 96 1.96 -4.76 15.98
C ARG A 96 0.52 -4.53 15.52
N HIS A 97 0.34 -4.31 14.22
CA HIS A 97 -0.93 -3.90 13.63
C HIS A 97 -1.50 -4.95 12.65
N THR A 98 -1.03 -6.20 12.75
CA THR A 98 -1.51 -7.31 11.90
C THR A 98 -3.02 -7.56 12.00
N GLY A 99 -3.65 -7.21 13.13
CA GLY A 99 -5.11 -7.29 13.35
C GLY A 99 -5.86 -5.97 13.10
N SER A 100 -5.16 -4.89 12.69
CA SER A 100 -5.73 -3.54 12.52
C SER A 100 -5.10 -2.81 11.32
N SER A 101 -5.04 -3.49 10.18
CA SER A 101 -4.41 -2.96 8.95
C SER A 101 -4.99 -1.62 8.51
N ASP A 102 -6.31 -1.44 8.60
CA ASP A 102 -6.98 -0.19 8.21
C ASP A 102 -6.56 0.99 9.09
N TRP A 103 -6.42 0.75 10.39
CA TRP A 103 -5.90 1.76 11.31
C TRP A 103 -4.45 2.13 10.96
N PHE A 104 -3.61 1.12 10.72
CA PHE A 104 -2.21 1.32 10.36
C PHE A 104 -2.07 2.17 9.09
N GLU A 105 -2.80 1.83 8.02
CA GLU A 105 -2.72 2.55 6.75
C GLU A 105 -3.29 3.97 6.84
N ALA A 106 -4.38 4.17 7.59
CA ALA A 106 -4.91 5.50 7.84
C ALA A 106 -3.88 6.39 8.56
N LYS A 107 -3.26 5.87 9.64
CA LYS A 107 -2.23 6.59 10.39
C LYS A 107 -0.96 6.81 9.58
N ARG A 108 -0.56 5.84 8.76
CA ARG A 108 0.57 5.98 7.84
C ARG A 108 0.35 7.13 6.85
N THR A 109 -0.83 7.23 6.26
CA THR A 109 -1.19 8.32 5.34
C THR A 109 -1.17 9.68 6.04
N GLU A 110 -1.78 9.79 7.24
CA GLU A 110 -1.76 11.02 8.03
C GLU A 110 -0.32 11.44 8.39
N LEU A 111 0.51 10.48 8.85
CA LEU A 111 1.92 10.72 9.17
C LEU A 111 2.72 11.18 7.94
N ASN A 112 2.52 10.56 6.78
CA ASN A 112 3.24 10.90 5.56
C ASN A 112 2.91 12.30 5.06
N THR A 113 1.68 12.79 5.28
CA THR A 113 1.34 14.19 5.01
C THR A 113 2.20 15.15 5.86
N VAL A 114 2.44 14.82 7.13
CA VAL A 114 3.27 15.63 8.03
C VAL A 114 4.76 15.47 7.73
N LEU A 115 5.23 14.22 7.61
CA LEU A 115 6.65 13.89 7.38
C LEU A 115 7.15 14.44 6.03
N ALA A 116 6.28 14.59 5.04
CA ALA A 116 6.64 15.18 3.76
C ALA A 116 7.19 16.61 3.89
N PHE A 117 6.73 17.41 4.86
CA PHE A 117 7.29 18.74 5.12
C PHE A 117 8.72 18.69 5.68
N ALA A 118 9.02 17.64 6.46
CA ALA A 118 10.35 17.40 7.00
C ALA A 118 11.28 16.67 5.99
N GLY A 119 10.78 16.27 4.83
CA GLY A 119 11.56 15.55 3.82
C GLY A 119 11.70 14.05 4.11
N TYR A 120 10.70 13.45 4.76
CA TYR A 120 10.66 12.02 5.07
C TYR A 120 9.38 11.35 4.58
N GLU A 121 9.43 10.04 4.45
CA GLU A 121 8.31 9.15 4.14
C GLU A 121 8.39 7.89 5.01
N PHE A 122 7.27 7.49 5.61
CA PHE A 122 7.13 6.25 6.36
C PHE A 122 6.51 5.17 5.46
N GLY A 123 7.29 4.13 5.17
CA GLY A 123 6.90 3.03 4.29
C GLY A 123 5.93 2.04 4.94
N ALA A 124 5.24 1.25 4.13
CA ALA A 124 4.39 0.15 4.60
C ALA A 124 5.18 -0.94 5.34
N ASP A 125 6.49 -1.03 5.10
CA ASP A 125 7.43 -1.91 5.80
C ASP A 125 7.86 -1.40 7.18
N GLY A 126 7.34 -0.24 7.61
CA GLY A 126 7.68 0.37 8.90
C GLY A 126 9.00 1.15 8.91
N GLN A 127 9.60 1.42 7.74
CA GLN A 127 10.87 2.15 7.64
C GLN A 127 10.65 3.59 7.20
N ILE A 128 11.44 4.52 7.79
CA ILE A 128 11.50 5.91 7.32
C ILE A 128 12.59 6.06 6.25
N ARG A 129 12.26 6.82 5.20
CA ARG A 129 13.14 7.12 4.07
C ARG A 129 13.21 8.61 3.82
N VAL A 130 14.39 9.08 3.38
CA VAL A 130 14.57 10.48 2.96
C VAL A 130 13.87 10.72 1.63
N ARG A 131 13.17 11.86 1.51
CA ARG A 131 12.50 12.34 0.31
C ARG A 131 12.71 13.85 0.16
N ALA A 132 12.41 14.40 -1.02
CA ALA A 132 12.39 15.85 -1.16
C ALA A 132 11.26 16.46 -0.32
N ALA A 133 11.55 17.48 0.49
CA ALA A 133 10.55 18.13 1.33
C ALA A 133 9.41 18.76 0.50
N ALA A 134 8.18 18.73 1.03
CA ALA A 134 7.04 19.45 0.47
C ALA A 134 7.08 20.91 0.92
N LYS A 135 6.60 21.81 0.06
CA LYS A 135 6.51 23.25 0.36
C LYS A 135 5.07 23.72 0.60
N THR A 136 4.09 22.90 0.21
CA THR A 136 2.67 23.21 0.35
C THR A 136 1.89 21.99 0.81
N ILE A 137 0.70 22.21 1.40
CA ILE A 137 -0.20 21.12 1.84
C ILE A 137 -0.53 20.19 0.66
N GLY A 138 -0.92 20.75 -0.50
CA GLY A 138 -1.22 19.94 -1.69
C GLY A 138 -0.05 19.08 -2.17
N GLN A 139 1.20 19.56 -2.07
CA GLN A 139 2.39 18.75 -2.35
C GLN A 139 2.61 17.64 -1.33
N ALA A 140 2.32 17.89 -0.05
CA ALA A 140 2.44 16.90 0.99
C ALA A 140 1.41 15.76 0.81
N GLU A 141 0.16 16.12 0.53
CA GLU A 141 -0.92 15.15 0.23
C GLU A 141 -0.61 14.33 -1.03
N GLN A 142 -0.13 14.98 -2.10
CA GLN A 142 0.29 14.26 -3.31
C GLN A 142 1.41 13.25 -3.05
N LYS A 143 2.37 13.60 -2.19
CA LYS A 143 3.46 12.69 -1.82
C LYS A 143 2.97 11.53 -0.94
N ALA A 144 1.99 11.78 -0.08
CA ALA A 144 1.38 10.74 0.76
C ALA A 144 0.58 9.70 -0.05
N GLN A 145 0.11 10.06 -1.25
CA GLN A 145 -0.67 9.20 -2.17
C GLN A 145 0.14 8.80 -3.42
N ARG A 146 1.37 8.42 -3.24
CA ARG A 146 2.33 8.22 -4.32
C ARG A 146 1.88 7.21 -5.38
N LEU A 147 1.43 6.03 -4.97
CA LEU A 147 0.98 4.98 -5.90
C LEU A 147 -0.17 5.46 -6.79
N ARG A 148 -1.18 6.08 -6.18
CA ARG A 148 -2.35 6.61 -6.91
C ARG A 148 -1.94 7.66 -7.95
N ASN A 149 -1.07 8.59 -7.57
CA ASN A 149 -0.62 9.66 -8.46
C ASN A 149 0.20 9.12 -9.63
N GLU A 150 1.05 8.12 -9.39
CA GLU A 150 1.82 7.48 -10.46
C GLU A 150 0.92 6.73 -11.45
N LEU A 151 -0.12 6.05 -10.96
CA LEU A 151 -1.11 5.38 -11.82
C LEU A 151 -1.91 6.37 -12.67
N LEU A 152 -2.31 7.52 -12.09
CA LEU A 152 -2.96 8.60 -12.84
C LEU A 152 -2.04 9.15 -13.93
N ARG A 153 -0.75 9.37 -13.63
CA ARG A 153 0.25 9.81 -14.60
C ARG A 153 0.44 8.81 -15.74
N ARG A 154 0.36 7.50 -15.47
CA ARG A 154 0.43 6.43 -16.48
C ARG A 154 -0.86 6.27 -17.29
N GLY A 155 -1.91 7.00 -16.99
CA GLY A 155 -3.20 6.88 -17.65
C GLY A 155 -3.85 5.50 -17.45
N VAL A 156 -3.76 4.95 -16.25
CA VAL A 156 -4.36 3.66 -15.93
C VAL A 156 -5.87 3.73 -16.06
N HIS A 157 -6.47 2.66 -16.56
CA HIS A 157 -7.90 2.54 -16.85
C HIS A 157 -8.78 2.88 -15.65
N ALA A 158 -9.88 3.61 -15.89
CA ALA A 158 -10.77 4.11 -14.82
C ALA A 158 -11.35 2.98 -13.94
N ASP A 159 -11.64 1.80 -14.49
CA ASP A 159 -12.13 0.67 -13.70
C ASP A 159 -11.10 0.16 -12.70
N VAL A 160 -9.82 0.13 -13.06
CA VAL A 160 -8.75 -0.23 -12.09
C VAL A 160 -8.72 0.76 -10.94
N LEU A 161 -8.73 2.08 -11.26
CA LEU A 161 -8.73 3.13 -10.24
C LEU A 161 -9.97 3.09 -9.35
N LYS A 162 -11.14 2.77 -9.93
CA LYS A 162 -12.41 2.68 -9.21
C LYS A 162 -12.43 1.52 -8.22
N PHE A 163 -11.99 0.33 -8.64
CA PHE A 163 -11.99 -0.87 -7.80
C PHE A 163 -10.94 -0.81 -6.68
N CYS A 164 -9.83 -0.14 -6.94
CA CYS A 164 -8.71 -0.04 -5.98
C CYS A 164 -8.69 1.28 -5.21
N THR A 165 -9.78 2.07 -5.18
CA THR A 165 -9.76 3.44 -4.62
C THR A 165 -9.30 3.47 -3.17
N ALA A 166 -9.81 2.59 -2.31
CA ALA A 166 -9.47 2.55 -0.89
C ALA A 166 -8.00 2.14 -0.68
N GLU A 167 -7.54 1.16 -1.43
CA GLU A 167 -6.18 0.62 -1.38
C GLU A 167 -5.16 1.61 -1.91
N LEU A 168 -5.50 2.33 -3.00
CA LEU A 168 -4.64 3.34 -3.61
C LEU A 168 -4.44 4.57 -2.72
N VAL A 169 -5.46 4.94 -1.95
CA VAL A 169 -5.35 6.04 -0.96
C VAL A 169 -4.44 5.64 0.19
N LYS A 170 -4.42 4.36 0.55
CA LYS A 170 -3.62 3.81 1.65
C LYS A 170 -2.24 3.29 1.20
N ASP A 171 -1.93 3.31 -0.11
CA ASP A 171 -0.78 2.63 -0.71
C ASP A 171 -0.69 1.14 -0.30
N ASP A 172 -1.83 0.46 -0.19
CA ASP A 172 -1.92 -0.97 0.11
C ASP A 172 -1.72 -1.79 -1.17
N TYR A 173 -0.47 -2.08 -1.49
CA TYR A 173 -0.06 -2.72 -2.75
C TYR A 173 -0.66 -4.11 -2.93
N PHE A 174 -0.71 -4.90 -1.86
CA PHE A 174 -1.25 -6.26 -1.89
C PHE A 174 -2.75 -6.27 -2.26
N HIS A 175 -3.56 -5.50 -1.52
CA HIS A 175 -4.99 -5.43 -1.78
C HIS A 175 -5.30 -4.68 -3.08
N ALA A 176 -4.53 -3.66 -3.46
CA ALA A 176 -4.69 -2.99 -4.74
C ALA A 176 -4.55 -3.96 -5.93
N VAL A 177 -3.56 -4.86 -5.90
CA VAL A 177 -3.37 -5.90 -6.92
C VAL A 177 -4.54 -6.88 -6.92
N LEU A 178 -4.99 -7.32 -5.74
CA LEU A 178 -6.14 -8.22 -5.60
C LEU A 178 -7.41 -7.60 -6.19
N GLU A 179 -7.74 -6.37 -5.84
CA GLU A 179 -8.93 -5.67 -6.34
C GLU A 179 -8.84 -5.40 -7.86
N ALA A 180 -7.66 -5.06 -8.38
CA ALA A 180 -7.45 -4.91 -9.81
C ALA A 180 -7.71 -6.21 -10.57
N THR A 181 -7.24 -7.35 -10.06
CA THR A 181 -7.51 -8.65 -10.70
C THR A 181 -8.98 -9.04 -10.63
N LYS A 182 -9.67 -8.73 -9.50
CA LYS A 182 -11.14 -8.92 -9.39
C LYS A 182 -11.90 -8.04 -10.37
N SER A 183 -11.45 -6.80 -10.62
CA SER A 183 -12.11 -5.90 -11.57
C SER A 183 -12.10 -6.45 -13.01
N VAL A 184 -11.01 -7.10 -13.42
CA VAL A 184 -10.93 -7.77 -14.73
C VAL A 184 -11.91 -8.94 -14.80
N SER A 185 -11.99 -9.79 -13.77
CA SER A 185 -12.97 -10.88 -13.69
C SER A 185 -14.40 -10.34 -13.75
N GLN A 186 -14.69 -9.26 -13.03
CA GLN A 186 -16.02 -8.65 -13.02
C GLN A 186 -16.41 -8.16 -14.42
N LYS A 187 -15.51 -7.48 -15.13
CA LYS A 187 -15.78 -7.03 -16.51
C LYS A 187 -16.08 -8.18 -17.47
N ILE A 188 -15.38 -9.31 -17.35
CA ILE A 188 -15.69 -10.51 -18.14
C ILE A 188 -17.10 -11.02 -17.82
N ARG A 189 -17.46 -11.13 -16.52
CA ARG A 189 -18.82 -11.55 -16.12
C ARG A 189 -19.88 -10.62 -16.65
N ASP A 190 -19.68 -9.32 -16.53
CA ASP A 190 -20.66 -8.31 -17.01
C ASP A 190 -20.90 -8.42 -18.51
N LYS A 191 -19.86 -8.73 -19.29
CA LYS A 191 -19.98 -8.88 -20.75
C LYS A 191 -20.53 -10.24 -21.20
N THR A 192 -20.34 -11.29 -20.39
CA THR A 192 -20.73 -12.67 -20.82
C THR A 192 -21.93 -13.23 -20.09
N GLY A 193 -22.19 -12.81 -18.85
CA GLY A 193 -23.18 -13.42 -17.95
C GLY A 193 -22.72 -14.74 -17.33
N LEU A 194 -21.43 -15.13 -17.51
CA LEU A 194 -20.87 -16.37 -16.93
C LEU A 194 -20.70 -16.23 -15.43
N GLY A 195 -21.06 -17.27 -14.67
CA GLY A 195 -20.92 -17.30 -13.21
C GLY A 195 -19.57 -17.80 -12.68
N SER A 196 -18.67 -18.29 -13.55
CA SER A 196 -17.34 -18.77 -13.18
C SER A 196 -16.41 -17.62 -12.71
N ASP A 197 -15.23 -17.97 -12.21
CA ASP A 197 -14.26 -16.99 -11.72
C ASP A 197 -12.83 -17.36 -12.11
N GLY A 198 -11.90 -16.38 -12.00
CA GLY A 198 -10.47 -16.57 -12.23
C GLY A 198 -10.11 -17.15 -13.60
N GLY A 199 -9.16 -18.09 -13.61
CA GLY A 199 -8.67 -18.73 -14.84
C GLY A 199 -9.76 -19.52 -15.58
N GLU A 200 -10.70 -20.14 -14.85
CA GLU A 200 -11.83 -20.86 -15.44
C GLU A 200 -12.76 -19.91 -16.21
N LEU A 201 -13.04 -18.74 -15.64
CA LEU A 201 -13.85 -17.72 -16.30
C LEU A 201 -13.17 -17.23 -17.58
N ALA A 202 -11.86 -16.94 -17.54
CA ALA A 202 -11.11 -16.52 -18.72
C ALA A 202 -11.13 -17.59 -19.81
N MET A 203 -10.94 -18.86 -19.43
CA MET A 203 -10.98 -19.98 -20.38
C MET A 203 -12.36 -20.12 -21.02
N LYS A 204 -13.44 -20.11 -20.23
CA LYS A 204 -14.81 -20.22 -20.77
C LYS A 204 -15.18 -19.05 -21.68
N ALA A 205 -14.81 -17.82 -21.27
CA ALA A 205 -15.17 -16.61 -22.00
C ALA A 205 -14.41 -16.41 -23.31
N LEU A 206 -13.13 -16.79 -23.34
CA LEU A 206 -12.18 -16.33 -24.36
C LEU A 206 -11.63 -17.46 -25.24
N SER A 207 -11.77 -18.75 -24.83
CA SER A 207 -11.25 -19.84 -25.65
C SER A 207 -12.03 -20.00 -26.96
N LEU A 208 -11.29 -20.32 -28.03
CA LEU A 208 -11.88 -20.62 -29.34
C LEU A 208 -12.73 -21.90 -29.29
N GLY A 209 -12.43 -22.83 -28.36
CA GLY A 209 -13.11 -24.13 -28.28
C GLY A 209 -13.03 -24.94 -29.57
N GLN A 210 -13.87 -25.96 -29.70
CA GLN A 210 -13.91 -26.82 -30.89
C GLN A 210 -14.57 -26.11 -32.10
N VAL A 211 -15.43 -25.12 -31.83
CA VAL A 211 -16.16 -24.38 -32.90
C VAL A 211 -15.39 -23.15 -33.41
N GLY A 212 -14.23 -22.87 -32.86
CA GLY A 212 -13.38 -21.74 -33.28
C GLY A 212 -13.92 -20.35 -32.93
N VAL A 213 -14.96 -20.23 -32.06
CA VAL A 213 -15.63 -18.98 -31.71
C VAL A 213 -15.70 -18.83 -30.17
N PRO A 214 -15.07 -17.80 -29.54
CA PRO A 214 -15.17 -17.54 -28.11
C PRO A 214 -16.49 -16.83 -27.77
N PHE A 215 -16.82 -16.66 -26.46
CA PHE A 215 -17.92 -15.77 -26.05
C PHE A 215 -17.60 -14.29 -26.27
N LEU A 216 -16.32 -13.91 -26.02
CA LEU A 216 -15.79 -12.57 -26.28
C LEU A 216 -14.63 -12.67 -27.26
N ALA A 217 -14.77 -12.00 -28.40
CA ALA A 217 -13.73 -11.90 -29.42
C ALA A 217 -13.02 -10.52 -29.31
N PHE A 218 -11.71 -10.52 -29.30
CA PHE A 218 -10.88 -9.29 -29.31
C PHE A 218 -10.64 -8.75 -30.71
N ASN A 219 -10.86 -9.59 -31.72
CA ASN A 219 -10.64 -9.28 -33.11
C ASN A 219 -11.63 -10.10 -33.99
N SER A 220 -11.45 -10.06 -35.29
CA SER A 220 -12.36 -10.73 -36.26
C SER A 220 -12.10 -12.23 -36.48
N LEU A 221 -11.05 -12.80 -35.90
CA LEU A 221 -10.63 -14.21 -35.94
C LEU A 221 -10.43 -14.77 -37.39
N ARG A 222 -10.10 -13.90 -38.35
CA ARG A 222 -10.06 -14.26 -39.79
C ARG A 222 -8.81 -15.04 -40.17
N ASN A 223 -7.72 -14.86 -39.42
CA ASN A 223 -6.42 -15.48 -39.73
C ASN A 223 -5.75 -16.02 -38.47
N ASP A 224 -4.64 -16.76 -38.63
CA ASP A 224 -3.97 -17.40 -37.55
C ASP A 224 -3.32 -16.40 -36.56
N SER A 225 -2.89 -15.24 -37.03
CA SER A 225 -2.37 -14.18 -36.17
C SER A 225 -3.43 -13.63 -35.22
N GLU A 226 -4.65 -13.37 -35.71
CA GLU A 226 -5.80 -12.92 -34.91
C GLU A 226 -6.22 -13.98 -33.88
N LYS A 227 -6.22 -15.27 -34.27
CA LYS A 227 -6.50 -16.40 -33.36
C LYS A 227 -5.42 -16.57 -32.31
N SER A 228 -4.18 -16.36 -32.69
CA SER A 228 -3.04 -16.38 -31.76
C SER A 228 -3.13 -15.23 -30.76
N GLU A 229 -3.48 -14.01 -31.18
CA GLU A 229 -3.74 -12.87 -30.29
C GLU A 229 -4.87 -13.18 -29.29
N GLN A 230 -5.99 -13.74 -29.78
CA GLN A 230 -7.11 -14.16 -28.93
C GLN A 230 -6.67 -15.13 -27.84
N SER A 231 -5.94 -16.18 -28.22
CA SER A 231 -5.42 -17.18 -27.29
C SER A 231 -4.35 -16.62 -26.36
N GLY A 232 -3.50 -15.72 -26.85
CA GLY A 232 -2.46 -15.06 -26.07
C GLY A 232 -3.07 -14.17 -24.97
N LEU A 233 -4.07 -13.37 -25.28
CA LEU A 233 -4.78 -12.54 -24.29
C LEU A 233 -5.53 -13.39 -23.26
N MET A 234 -6.15 -14.50 -23.66
CA MET A 234 -6.75 -15.46 -22.74
C MET A 234 -5.68 -16.01 -21.75
N ASN A 235 -4.56 -16.48 -22.28
CA ASN A 235 -3.48 -17.04 -21.45
C ASN A 235 -2.87 -16.00 -20.51
N LEU A 236 -2.73 -14.75 -20.96
CA LEU A 236 -2.26 -13.65 -20.11
C LEU A 236 -3.22 -13.40 -18.93
N MET A 237 -4.54 -13.43 -19.16
CA MET A 237 -5.54 -13.31 -18.08
C MET A 237 -5.50 -14.52 -17.14
N ILE A 238 -5.39 -15.75 -17.67
CA ILE A 238 -5.25 -16.97 -16.86
C ILE A 238 -4.00 -16.86 -15.98
N GLY A 239 -2.85 -16.46 -16.55
CA GLY A 239 -1.60 -16.25 -15.83
C GLY A 239 -1.74 -15.21 -14.72
N MET A 240 -2.36 -14.05 -15.04
CA MET A 240 -2.61 -13.01 -14.04
C MET A 240 -3.48 -13.53 -12.87
N PHE A 241 -4.58 -14.22 -13.15
CA PHE A 241 -5.44 -14.77 -12.11
C PHE A 241 -4.75 -15.84 -11.28
N SER A 242 -4.01 -16.74 -11.92
CA SER A 242 -3.30 -17.82 -11.25
C SER A 242 -2.15 -17.31 -10.36
N THR A 243 -1.43 -16.30 -10.81
CA THR A 243 -0.26 -15.76 -10.12
C THR A 243 -0.64 -14.80 -9.00
N PHE A 244 -1.62 -13.92 -9.23
CA PHE A 244 -1.87 -12.79 -8.32
C PHE A 244 -3.19 -12.88 -7.56
N ARG A 245 -4.22 -13.50 -8.15
CA ARG A 245 -5.52 -13.64 -7.48
C ARG A 245 -5.58 -14.87 -6.57
N ASN A 246 -5.19 -16.04 -7.06
CA ASN A 246 -5.29 -17.28 -6.27
C ASN A 246 -4.38 -17.26 -5.03
N PRO A 247 -3.09 -16.91 -5.11
CA PRO A 247 -2.25 -16.79 -3.94
C PRO A 247 -2.75 -15.73 -2.95
N THR A 248 -3.17 -14.55 -3.45
CA THR A 248 -3.64 -13.46 -2.58
C THR A 248 -4.97 -13.78 -1.89
N ALA A 249 -5.80 -14.66 -2.47
CA ALA A 249 -7.05 -15.11 -1.85
C ALA A 249 -6.84 -16.19 -0.77
N HIS A 250 -5.73 -16.95 -0.83
CA HIS A 250 -5.50 -18.13 0.03
C HIS A 250 -4.23 -18.03 0.89
N ALA A 251 -3.24 -17.25 0.50
CA ALA A 251 -2.03 -17.04 1.29
C ALA A 251 -2.21 -15.88 2.27
N ALA A 252 -1.69 -16.05 3.50
CA ALA A 252 -1.61 -14.93 4.42
C ALA A 252 -0.72 -13.82 3.83
N ARG A 253 -1.12 -12.54 3.98
CA ARG A 253 -0.38 -11.36 3.49
C ARG A 253 1.10 -11.36 3.87
N ILE A 254 1.46 -11.88 5.03
CA ILE A 254 2.83 -11.98 5.52
C ILE A 254 3.73 -12.88 4.64
N ASN A 255 3.13 -13.79 3.87
CA ASN A 255 3.85 -14.73 3.01
C ASN A 255 3.94 -14.27 1.55
N TRP A 256 3.28 -13.16 1.19
CA TRP A 256 3.26 -12.63 -0.16
C TRP A 256 3.54 -11.12 -0.16
N HIS A 257 4.80 -10.80 -0.34
CA HIS A 257 5.23 -9.39 -0.40
C HIS A 257 5.07 -8.84 -1.82
N VAL A 258 4.29 -7.78 -1.97
CA VAL A 258 4.14 -7.02 -3.23
C VAL A 258 4.85 -5.68 -3.04
N THR A 259 5.86 -5.42 -3.88
CA THR A 259 6.55 -4.11 -3.88
C THR A 259 5.71 -3.05 -4.59
N GLU A 260 6.03 -1.76 -4.38
CA GLU A 260 5.41 -0.66 -5.14
C GLU A 260 5.59 -0.85 -6.64
N GLN A 261 6.78 -1.28 -7.08
CA GLN A 261 7.08 -1.49 -8.50
C GLN A 261 6.23 -2.63 -9.07
N ASP A 262 6.13 -3.76 -8.36
CA ASP A 262 5.29 -4.89 -8.78
C ASP A 262 3.81 -4.44 -8.88
N ALA A 263 3.33 -3.68 -7.90
CA ALA A 263 1.95 -3.15 -7.93
C ALA A 263 1.72 -2.25 -9.14
N LEU A 264 2.64 -1.32 -9.43
CA LEU A 264 2.55 -0.45 -10.60
C LEU A 264 2.49 -1.23 -11.91
N ASP A 265 3.32 -2.26 -12.06
CA ASP A 265 3.37 -3.08 -13.27
C ASP A 265 2.10 -3.93 -13.42
N LEU A 266 1.61 -4.51 -12.33
CA LEU A 266 0.40 -5.33 -12.33
C LEU A 266 -0.88 -4.51 -12.56
N LEU A 267 -0.99 -3.34 -11.94
CA LEU A 267 -2.10 -2.42 -12.15
C LEU A 267 -2.09 -1.87 -13.59
N THR A 268 -0.91 -1.65 -14.17
CA THR A 268 -0.75 -1.26 -15.58
C THR A 268 -1.16 -2.40 -16.52
N MET A 269 -0.81 -3.65 -16.18
CA MET A 269 -1.25 -4.83 -16.93
C MET A 269 -2.76 -5.01 -16.85
N ALA A 270 -3.37 -4.89 -15.66
CA ALA A 270 -4.82 -4.93 -15.51
C ALA A 270 -5.51 -3.83 -16.34
N SER A 271 -4.94 -2.63 -16.39
CA SER A 271 -5.39 -1.53 -17.23
C SER A 271 -5.35 -1.88 -18.72
N PHE A 272 -4.28 -2.51 -19.20
CA PHE A 272 -4.20 -3.00 -20.57
C PHE A 272 -5.31 -3.99 -20.86
N LEU A 273 -5.55 -4.97 -19.97
CA LEU A 273 -6.59 -5.97 -20.14
C LEU A 273 -7.99 -5.36 -20.15
N HIS A 274 -8.25 -4.34 -19.30
CA HIS A 274 -9.50 -3.59 -19.35
C HIS A 274 -9.73 -2.94 -20.71
N ARG A 275 -8.73 -2.26 -21.29
CA ARG A 275 -8.85 -1.66 -22.63
C ARG A 275 -9.14 -2.71 -23.72
N ARG A 276 -8.49 -3.90 -23.63
CA ARG A 276 -8.77 -5.00 -24.56
C ARG A 276 -10.19 -5.53 -24.39
N LEU A 277 -10.67 -5.67 -23.16
CA LEU A 277 -12.04 -6.10 -22.86
C LEU A 277 -13.08 -5.07 -23.29
N ASP A 278 -12.81 -3.77 -23.19
CA ASP A 278 -13.72 -2.73 -23.68
C ASP A 278 -13.99 -2.88 -25.18
N ALA A 279 -12.93 -3.13 -25.95
CA ALA A 279 -13.03 -3.35 -27.40
C ALA A 279 -13.58 -4.74 -27.77
N ALA A 280 -13.63 -5.68 -26.83
CA ALA A 280 -14.10 -7.04 -27.11
C ALA A 280 -15.60 -7.09 -27.44
N VAL A 281 -15.95 -7.86 -28.45
CA VAL A 281 -17.32 -8.03 -28.95
C VAL A 281 -17.88 -9.38 -28.48
N ARG A 282 -19.11 -9.36 -27.95
CA ARG A 282 -19.84 -10.60 -27.65
C ARG A 282 -20.23 -11.28 -28.95
N THR A 283 -19.87 -12.55 -29.09
CA THR A 283 -20.23 -13.36 -30.24
C THR A 283 -21.64 -13.99 -30.05
N PRO A 284 -22.28 -14.51 -31.11
CA PRO A 284 -23.55 -15.20 -30.99
C PRO A 284 -23.49 -16.57 -30.32
N ARG A 285 -22.31 -16.98 -29.79
CA ARG A 285 -22.17 -18.23 -29.04
C ARG A 285 -23.07 -18.21 -27.79
N THR A 286 -23.90 -19.20 -27.65
CA THR A 286 -24.71 -19.48 -26.46
C THR A 286 -23.95 -20.40 -25.51
N ALA A 287 -24.29 -20.31 -24.21
CA ALA A 287 -23.66 -21.10 -23.16
C ALA A 287 -23.92 -22.60 -23.32
#